data_7740f4259864d57239d01604df133480
#
_entry.id   7740f4259864d57239d01604df133480
#
_cell.length_a   1.000
_cell.length_b   1.000
_cell.length_c   1.000
_cell.angle_alpha   90.00
_cell.angle_beta   90.00
_cell.angle_gamma   90.00
#
_symmetry.space_group_name_H-M   'P 1'
#
loop_
_entity.id
_entity.type
_entity.pdbx_description
1 polymer ?
#
loop_
_entity_poly.entity_id
_entity_poly.type
_entity_poly.pdbx_seq_one_letter_code
_entity_poly.pdbx_strand_id
1 'polypeptide(L)'
;RAKGGVGLIVTEVTTVEPTYTYLPGDMSIYDDSYIPGWKKLVDAVHQYDTKILSQLFHPAYMAFPIPGTPQLIAPSNVGPYYAKSAPREVTKEELKVIVKQFGEAALRFKKAGGDGVEIQAAHAHGLLGGFLTPLYNKRTDEYGGDIHGY
;
A
#
# COMPACT_ATOMS: atom_id res chain seq x y z
N ARG A 1 -9.42 -21.37 3.59
CA ARG A 1 -9.98 -20.48 4.61
C ARG A 1 -11.48 -20.30 4.40
N ALA A 2 -11.94 -19.78 3.25
CA ALA A 2 -13.37 -19.57 2.94
C ALA A 2 -14.20 -20.85 3.14
N LYS A 3 -13.77 -21.99 2.55
CA LYS A 3 -14.40 -23.29 2.75
C LYS A 3 -14.52 -23.72 4.23
N GLY A 4 -13.66 -23.19 5.09
CA GLY A 4 -13.68 -23.45 6.55
C GLY A 4 -14.68 -22.59 7.33
N GLY A 5 -15.44 -21.69 6.66
CA GLY A 5 -16.50 -20.88 7.27
C GLY A 5 -16.03 -19.54 7.86
N VAL A 6 -14.87 -19.01 7.44
CA VAL A 6 -14.48 -17.64 7.82
C VAL A 6 -15.39 -16.64 7.10
N GLY A 7 -15.89 -15.62 7.81
CA GLY A 7 -16.81 -14.62 7.25
C GLY A 7 -16.12 -13.53 6.42
N LEU A 8 -14.86 -13.22 6.72
CA LEU A 8 -14.07 -12.18 6.05
C LEU A 8 -12.63 -12.63 5.86
N ILE A 9 -12.09 -12.36 4.68
CA ILE A 9 -10.66 -12.49 4.37
C ILE A 9 -10.14 -11.10 3.99
N VAL A 10 -9.06 -10.65 4.64
CA VAL A 10 -8.24 -9.54 4.16
C VAL A 10 -6.98 -10.14 3.56
N THR A 11 -6.62 -9.76 2.34
CA THR A 11 -5.38 -10.24 1.72
C THR A 11 -4.17 -9.66 2.41
N GLU A 12 -3.00 -10.19 2.16
CA GLU A 12 -1.77 -9.48 2.50
C GLU A 12 -1.62 -8.21 1.63
N VAL A 13 -0.60 -7.41 1.94
CA VAL A 13 -0.36 -6.13 1.29
C VAL A 13 -0.33 -6.25 -0.23
N THR A 14 -1.02 -5.31 -0.88
CA THR A 14 -1.20 -5.25 -2.32
C THR A 14 -0.67 -3.91 -2.82
N THR A 15 0.40 -3.95 -3.61
CA THR A 15 1.09 -2.75 -4.09
C THR A 15 0.23 -1.98 -5.09
N VAL A 16 0.09 -0.67 -4.86
CA VAL A 16 -0.76 0.23 -5.67
C VAL A 16 0.00 0.99 -6.76
N GLU A 17 1.33 0.82 -6.84
CA GLU A 17 2.19 1.55 -7.78
C GLU A 17 3.33 0.63 -8.29
N PRO A 18 3.88 0.87 -9.50
CA PRO A 18 4.82 -0.05 -10.15
C PRO A 18 6.29 0.12 -9.75
N THR A 19 6.67 1.25 -9.13
CA THR A 19 8.07 1.67 -9.00
C THR A 19 8.79 0.99 -7.84
N TYR A 20 8.05 0.80 -6.73
CA TYR A 20 8.60 0.29 -5.49
C TYR A 20 7.99 -1.08 -5.15
N THR A 21 8.81 -2.11 -5.21
CA THR A 21 8.42 -3.48 -4.83
C THR A 21 8.71 -3.68 -3.34
N TYR A 22 7.76 -4.19 -2.58
CA TYR A 22 7.97 -4.51 -1.17
C TYR A 22 8.83 -5.77 -1.03
N LEU A 23 8.35 -6.88 -1.60
CA LEU A 23 9.06 -8.15 -1.67
C LEU A 23 8.89 -8.77 -3.06
N PRO A 24 9.83 -9.60 -3.52
CA PRO A 24 9.66 -10.36 -4.76
C PRO A 24 8.41 -11.26 -4.70
N GLY A 25 7.51 -11.08 -5.66
CA GLY A 25 6.26 -11.85 -5.74
C GLY A 25 5.08 -11.25 -5.00
N ASP A 26 5.18 -10.04 -4.49
CA ASP A 26 4.07 -9.31 -3.88
C ASP A 26 2.84 -9.23 -4.77
N MET A 27 1.69 -9.24 -4.14
CA MET A 27 0.43 -8.93 -4.81
C MET A 27 0.44 -7.48 -5.30
N SER A 28 -0.10 -7.26 -6.49
CA SER A 28 -0.15 -5.94 -7.12
C SER A 28 -1.51 -5.69 -7.77
N ILE A 29 -1.88 -4.40 -7.86
CA ILE A 29 -3.12 -3.98 -8.52
C ILE A 29 -2.97 -2.57 -9.16
N TYR A 30 -1.77 -2.16 -9.48
CA TYR A 30 -1.50 -0.85 -10.06
C TYR A 30 -1.88 -0.74 -11.55
N ASP A 31 -2.21 -1.85 -12.23
CA ASP A 31 -2.58 -1.88 -13.64
C ASP A 31 -3.80 -2.77 -13.88
N ASP A 32 -4.57 -2.47 -14.94
CA ASP A 32 -5.80 -3.19 -15.26
C ASP A 32 -5.55 -4.67 -15.65
N SER A 33 -4.33 -5.01 -16.07
CA SER A 33 -3.93 -6.41 -16.36
C SER A 33 -4.00 -7.33 -15.14
N TYR A 34 -4.00 -6.80 -13.93
CA TYR A 34 -4.17 -7.59 -12.71
C TYR A 34 -5.61 -7.99 -12.42
N ILE A 35 -6.60 -7.27 -13.00
CA ILE A 35 -8.03 -7.51 -12.72
C ILE A 35 -8.45 -8.98 -12.95
N PRO A 36 -8.05 -9.67 -14.05
CA PRO A 36 -8.45 -11.06 -14.26
C PRO A 36 -7.91 -12.02 -13.19
N GLY A 37 -6.69 -11.77 -12.68
CA GLY A 37 -6.11 -12.57 -11.59
C GLY A 37 -6.87 -12.38 -10.28
N TRP A 38 -7.14 -11.12 -9.94
CA TRP A 38 -7.94 -10.76 -8.77
C TRP A 38 -9.36 -11.33 -8.86
N LYS A 39 -10.00 -11.26 -10.05
CA LYS A 39 -11.32 -11.84 -10.24
C LYS A 39 -11.35 -13.33 -9.95
N LYS A 40 -10.35 -14.11 -10.39
CA LYS A 40 -10.25 -15.53 -10.09
C LYS A 40 -10.20 -15.80 -8.58
N LEU A 41 -9.43 -14.99 -7.84
CA LEU A 41 -9.33 -15.11 -6.38
C LEU A 41 -10.66 -14.77 -5.70
N VAL A 42 -11.29 -13.67 -6.10
CA VAL A 42 -12.58 -13.21 -5.56
C VAL A 42 -13.67 -14.28 -5.84
N ASP A 43 -13.78 -14.77 -7.08
CA ASP A 43 -14.75 -15.79 -7.46
C ASP A 43 -14.55 -17.08 -6.63
N ALA A 44 -13.29 -17.46 -6.35
CA ALA A 44 -13.01 -18.64 -5.54
C ALA A 44 -13.43 -18.48 -4.07
N VAL A 45 -13.30 -17.26 -3.52
CA VAL A 45 -13.75 -16.93 -2.15
C VAL A 45 -15.27 -16.88 -2.10
N HIS A 46 -15.91 -16.24 -3.07
CA HIS A 46 -17.37 -16.07 -3.16
C HIS A 46 -18.14 -17.36 -3.49
N GLN A 47 -17.46 -18.48 -3.77
CA GLN A 47 -18.11 -19.81 -3.74
C GLN A 47 -18.64 -20.17 -2.35
N TYR A 48 -18.19 -19.46 -1.33
CA TYR A 48 -18.59 -19.62 0.05
C TYR A 48 -19.14 -18.28 0.56
N ASP A 49 -19.88 -18.29 1.65
CA ASP A 49 -20.41 -17.08 2.28
C ASP A 49 -19.26 -16.32 3.03
N THR A 50 -18.30 -15.83 2.27
CA THR A 50 -17.10 -15.16 2.76
C THR A 50 -16.87 -13.90 1.95
N LYS A 51 -16.63 -12.78 2.64
CA LYS A 51 -16.23 -11.51 2.04
C LYS A 51 -14.72 -11.44 1.87
N ILE A 52 -14.26 -10.61 0.90
CA ILE A 52 -12.84 -10.41 0.65
C ILE A 52 -12.50 -8.94 0.44
N LEU A 53 -11.50 -8.46 1.20
CA LEU A 53 -10.90 -7.14 1.07
C LEU A 53 -9.47 -7.28 0.54
N SER A 54 -9.02 -6.32 -0.26
CA SER A 54 -7.61 -6.16 -0.60
C SER A 54 -6.98 -5.14 0.34
N GLN A 55 -5.84 -5.49 0.98
CA GLN A 55 -5.07 -4.55 1.79
C GLN A 55 -4.14 -3.73 0.90
N LEU A 56 -4.52 -2.51 0.56
CA LEU A 56 -3.76 -1.62 -0.31
C LEU A 56 -2.54 -1.02 0.42
N PHE A 57 -1.42 -0.97 -0.28
CA PHE A 57 -0.13 -0.63 0.30
C PHE A 57 0.78 0.16 -0.66
N HIS A 58 1.50 1.12 -0.14
CA HIS A 58 2.61 1.77 -0.83
C HIS A 58 3.90 1.55 -0.04
N PRO A 59 4.87 0.78 -0.58
CA PRO A 59 6.07 0.37 0.16
C PRO A 59 6.96 1.52 0.61
N ALA A 60 7.17 2.51 -0.26
CA ALA A 60 8.02 3.68 0.02
C ALA A 60 9.43 3.28 0.52
N TYR A 61 9.85 3.79 1.68
CA TYR A 61 11.16 3.50 2.29
C TYR A 61 11.34 2.04 2.75
N MET A 62 10.28 1.25 2.71
CA MET A 62 10.31 -0.19 3.00
C MET A 62 10.50 -1.05 1.74
N ALA A 63 10.53 -0.43 0.57
CA ALA A 63 10.69 -1.16 -0.69
C ALA A 63 12.02 -1.91 -0.74
N PHE A 64 11.98 -3.07 -1.39
CA PHE A 64 13.18 -3.86 -1.64
C PHE A 64 14.06 -3.14 -2.67
N PRO A 65 15.35 -2.90 -2.37
CA PRO A 65 16.24 -2.19 -3.28
C PRO A 65 16.66 -3.13 -4.42
N ILE A 66 16.00 -3.03 -5.55
CA ILE A 66 16.39 -3.71 -6.78
C ILE A 66 17.17 -2.76 -7.70
N PRO A 67 18.10 -3.25 -8.55
CA PRO A 67 18.80 -2.40 -9.50
C PRO A 67 17.84 -1.62 -10.39
N GLY A 68 18.06 -0.32 -10.50
CA GLY A 68 17.19 0.60 -11.29
C GLY A 68 16.03 1.21 -10.51
N THR A 69 15.74 0.79 -9.28
CA THR A 69 14.76 1.47 -8.43
C THR A 69 15.26 2.90 -8.12
N PRO A 70 14.43 3.92 -8.29
CA PRO A 70 14.76 5.28 -7.86
C PRO A 70 15.04 5.36 -6.36
N GLN A 71 15.64 6.47 -5.93
CA GLN A 71 15.80 6.71 -4.50
C GLN A 71 14.47 6.55 -3.76
N LEU A 72 14.47 5.76 -2.70
CA LEU A 72 13.27 5.50 -1.89
C LEU A 72 12.72 6.80 -1.34
N ILE A 73 11.41 6.86 -1.19
CA ILE A 73 10.69 8.01 -0.65
C ILE A 73 10.18 7.72 0.77
N ALA A 74 10.06 8.75 1.58
CA ALA A 74 9.50 8.69 2.93
C ALA A 74 8.78 10.00 3.25
N PRO A 75 8.02 10.09 4.35
CA PRO A 75 7.47 11.38 4.79
C PRO A 75 8.54 12.46 4.95
N SER A 76 9.72 12.09 5.46
CA SER A 76 10.89 12.96 5.60
C SER A 76 12.16 12.17 5.27
N ASN A 77 13.33 12.84 5.26
CA ASN A 77 14.63 12.20 4.96
C ASN A 77 15.09 11.25 6.09
N VAL A 78 14.16 10.52 6.68
CA VAL A 78 14.40 9.59 7.78
C VAL A 78 13.88 8.21 7.36
N GLY A 79 14.74 7.23 7.42
CA GLY A 79 14.42 5.84 7.12
C GLY A 79 14.73 4.91 8.30
N PRO A 80 14.36 3.63 8.18
CA PRO A 80 14.68 2.65 9.18
C PRO A 80 16.21 2.47 9.30
N TYR A 81 16.67 2.11 10.50
CA TYR A 81 18.10 1.97 10.81
C TYR A 81 18.87 0.97 9.92
N TYR A 82 18.14 0.02 9.33
CA TYR A 82 18.69 -0.98 8.40
C TYR A 82 18.72 -0.51 6.94
N ALA A 83 18.20 0.68 6.63
CA ALA A 83 18.23 1.20 5.27
C ALA A 83 19.67 1.47 4.83
N LYS A 84 20.03 1.00 3.64
CA LYS A 84 21.38 1.21 3.07
C LYS A 84 21.63 2.66 2.66
N SER A 85 20.58 3.43 2.41
CA SER A 85 20.63 4.85 2.09
C SER A 85 19.43 5.55 2.68
N ALA A 86 19.59 6.82 3.07
CA ALA A 86 18.46 7.63 3.51
C ALA A 86 17.46 7.80 2.36
N PRO A 87 16.15 7.63 2.61
CA PRO A 87 15.14 7.99 1.65
C PRO A 87 15.12 9.50 1.46
N ARG A 88 14.58 9.97 0.35
CA ARG A 88 14.24 11.39 0.19
C ARG A 88 12.83 11.66 0.68
N GLU A 89 12.60 12.90 1.07
CA GLU A 89 11.25 13.36 1.36
C GLU A 89 10.37 13.31 0.09
N VAL A 90 9.16 12.77 0.23
CA VAL A 90 8.17 12.76 -0.84
C VAL A 90 7.61 14.16 -1.06
N THR A 91 7.48 14.57 -2.32
CA THR A 91 6.91 15.89 -2.64
C THR A 91 5.38 15.89 -2.53
N LYS A 92 4.78 17.08 -2.40
CA LYS A 92 3.31 17.22 -2.38
C LYS A 92 2.66 16.79 -3.69
N GLU A 93 3.34 17.01 -4.81
CA GLU A 93 2.88 16.57 -6.13
C GLU A 93 2.86 15.06 -6.24
N GLU A 94 3.89 14.39 -5.73
CA GLU A 94 3.93 12.93 -5.67
C GLU A 94 2.84 12.38 -4.75
N LEU A 95 2.56 13.03 -3.63
CA LEU A 95 1.47 12.62 -2.74
C LEU A 95 0.12 12.64 -3.45
N LYS A 96 -0.17 13.65 -4.27
CA LYS A 96 -1.40 13.70 -5.07
C LYS A 96 -1.49 12.54 -6.05
N VAL A 97 -0.38 12.17 -6.68
CA VAL A 97 -0.31 11.00 -7.58
C VAL A 97 -0.56 9.72 -6.80
N ILE A 98 0.06 9.57 -5.64
CA ILE A 98 -0.08 8.37 -4.79
C ILE A 98 -1.53 8.21 -4.30
N VAL A 99 -2.18 9.30 -3.86
CA VAL A 99 -3.61 9.27 -3.48
C VAL A 99 -4.47 8.78 -4.65
N LYS A 100 -4.21 9.25 -5.86
CA LYS A 100 -4.90 8.79 -7.07
C LYS A 100 -4.66 7.29 -7.32
N GLN A 101 -3.43 6.81 -7.16
CA GLN A 101 -3.08 5.39 -7.33
C GLN A 101 -3.85 4.49 -6.36
N PHE A 102 -4.02 4.89 -5.09
CA PHE A 102 -4.87 4.17 -4.14
C PHE A 102 -6.33 4.10 -4.61
N GLY A 103 -6.88 5.23 -5.09
CA GLY A 103 -8.25 5.27 -5.63
C GLY A 103 -8.43 4.37 -6.85
N GLU A 104 -7.48 4.38 -7.78
CA GLU A 104 -7.48 3.53 -8.97
C GLU A 104 -7.34 2.05 -8.62
N ALA A 105 -6.49 1.71 -7.65
CA ALA A 105 -6.32 0.35 -7.14
C ALA A 105 -7.64 -0.17 -6.53
N ALA A 106 -8.30 0.63 -5.70
CA ALA A 106 -9.60 0.30 -5.13
C ALA A 106 -10.67 0.07 -6.22
N LEU A 107 -10.68 0.92 -7.27
CA LEU A 107 -11.59 0.76 -8.40
C LEU A 107 -11.33 -0.55 -9.17
N ARG A 108 -10.05 -0.92 -9.39
CA ARG A 108 -9.69 -2.19 -10.03
C ARG A 108 -10.15 -3.39 -9.21
N PHE A 109 -9.96 -3.35 -7.88
CA PHE A 109 -10.44 -4.42 -7.01
C PHE A 109 -11.97 -4.54 -7.01
N LYS A 110 -12.68 -3.41 -7.03
CA LYS A 110 -14.14 -3.38 -7.23
C LYS A 110 -14.55 -3.99 -8.58
N LYS A 111 -13.84 -3.65 -9.68
CA LYS A 111 -14.07 -4.25 -11.01
C LYS A 111 -13.84 -5.78 -11.01
N ALA A 112 -12.91 -6.27 -10.19
CA ALA A 112 -12.67 -7.70 -9.99
C ALA A 112 -13.79 -8.40 -9.17
N GLY A 113 -14.73 -7.64 -8.60
CA GLY A 113 -15.83 -8.17 -7.79
C GLY A 113 -15.55 -8.18 -6.28
N GLY A 114 -14.45 -7.58 -5.82
CA GLY A 114 -14.08 -7.52 -4.40
C GLY A 114 -15.08 -6.69 -3.58
N ASP A 115 -15.20 -7.02 -2.31
CA ASP A 115 -16.20 -6.43 -1.40
C ASP A 115 -15.76 -5.08 -0.81
N GLY A 116 -14.46 -4.81 -0.78
CA GLY A 116 -13.92 -3.55 -0.27
C GLY A 116 -12.40 -3.55 -0.21
N VAL A 117 -11.82 -2.51 0.35
CA VAL A 117 -10.38 -2.40 0.55
C VAL A 117 -10.06 -2.02 1.99
N GLU A 118 -8.91 -2.46 2.45
CA GLU A 118 -8.25 -2.00 3.67
C GLU A 118 -7.04 -1.16 3.27
N ILE A 119 -6.75 -0.10 3.99
CA ILE A 119 -5.57 0.74 3.77
C ILE A 119 -4.52 0.40 4.83
N GLN A 120 -3.37 -0.09 4.40
CA GLN A 120 -2.26 -0.36 5.32
C GLN A 120 -1.63 0.96 5.79
N ALA A 121 -1.86 1.30 7.05
CA ALA A 121 -1.34 2.49 7.71
C ALA A 121 -0.75 2.18 9.11
N ALA A 122 -0.62 0.90 9.47
CA ALA A 122 -0.13 0.47 10.77
C ALA A 122 1.39 0.25 10.82
N HIS A 123 1.91 0.03 12.01
CA HIS A 123 3.28 -0.41 12.32
C HIS A 123 4.39 0.57 11.91
N ALA A 124 4.09 1.84 11.64
CA ALA A 124 5.05 2.75 11.01
C ALA A 124 5.59 2.17 9.69
N HIS A 125 4.77 1.40 8.94
CA HIS A 125 5.17 0.60 7.81
C HIS A 125 4.65 1.20 6.50
N GLY A 126 5.50 1.24 5.47
CA GLY A 126 5.17 1.89 4.21
C GLY A 126 4.94 3.40 4.34
N LEU A 127 4.43 4.02 3.28
CA LEU A 127 4.32 5.48 3.24
C LEU A 127 3.31 6.01 4.27
N LEU A 128 2.11 5.44 4.32
CA LEU A 128 1.05 5.94 5.18
C LEU A 128 1.37 5.73 6.66
N GLY A 129 1.85 4.52 7.01
CA GLY A 129 2.31 4.25 8.37
C GLY A 129 3.46 5.16 8.81
N GLY A 130 4.32 5.55 7.86
CA GLY A 130 5.38 6.52 8.09
C GLY A 130 4.85 7.93 8.40
N PHE A 131 3.79 8.36 7.73
CA PHE A 131 3.14 9.66 8.02
C PHE A 131 2.53 9.70 9.43
N LEU A 132 1.97 8.58 9.90
CA LEU A 132 1.29 8.49 11.19
C LEU A 132 2.23 8.32 12.39
N THR A 133 3.54 8.40 12.20
CA THR A 133 4.49 8.26 13.30
C THR A 133 5.49 9.41 13.34
N PRO A 134 5.73 10.02 14.52
CA PRO A 134 6.76 11.04 14.68
C PRO A 134 8.18 10.49 14.53
N LEU A 135 8.37 9.17 14.43
CA LEU A 135 9.68 8.57 14.14
C LEU A 135 10.16 8.95 12.74
N TYR A 136 9.28 8.92 11.75
CA TYR A 136 9.61 9.15 10.33
C TYR A 136 9.01 10.44 9.76
N ASN A 137 7.92 10.93 10.33
CA ASN A 137 7.33 12.21 9.90
C ASN A 137 7.92 13.36 10.70
N LYS A 138 8.83 14.12 10.08
CA LYS A 138 9.46 15.33 10.61
C LYS A 138 9.05 16.58 9.80
N ARG A 139 7.98 16.45 9.00
CA ARG A 139 7.49 17.55 8.16
C ARG A 139 6.96 18.70 9.02
N THR A 140 7.04 19.90 8.46
CA THR A 140 6.53 21.15 9.06
C THR A 140 5.43 21.79 8.20
N ASP A 141 5.02 21.10 7.14
CA ASP A 141 3.91 21.50 6.28
C ASP A 141 2.58 20.83 6.72
N GLU A 142 1.53 20.96 5.92
CA GLU A 142 0.18 20.40 6.19
C GLU A 142 0.15 18.87 6.33
N TYR A 143 1.22 18.17 5.97
CA TYR A 143 1.38 16.72 6.14
C TYR A 143 2.24 16.35 7.35
N GLY A 144 2.60 17.33 8.16
CA GLY A 144 3.39 17.17 9.39
C GLY A 144 2.63 17.60 10.63
N GLY A 145 3.29 17.55 11.77
CA GLY A 145 2.72 17.98 13.05
C GLY A 145 2.49 16.82 14.01
N ASP A 146 1.58 17.03 14.94
CA ASP A 146 1.13 16.02 15.89
C ASP A 146 -0.26 15.49 15.52
N ILE A 147 -0.80 14.61 16.37
CA ILE A 147 -2.13 14.01 16.17
C ILE A 147 -3.28 15.02 16.07
N HIS A 148 -3.05 16.29 16.46
CA HIS A 148 -4.04 17.35 16.37
C HIS A 148 -3.91 18.16 15.08
N GLY A 149 -2.85 17.95 14.30
CA GLY A 149 -2.56 18.61 13.03
C GLY A 149 -2.90 17.80 11.77
N TYR A 150 -3.43 16.58 11.93
CA TYR A 150 -3.84 15.71 10.83
C TYR A 150 -5.34 15.80 10.59
#